data_6750e639ccd699295337f57b5eac02ff
#
_entry.id   6750e639ccd699295337f57b5eac02ff
#
_cell.length_a   1.000
_cell.length_b   1.000
_cell.length_c   1.000
_cell.angle_alpha   90.00
_cell.angle_beta   90.00
_cell.angle_gamma   90.00
#
_symmetry.space_group_name_H-M   'P 1'
#
loop_
_entity.id
_entity.type
_entity.pdbx_description
1 polymer ?
#
loop_
_entity_poly.entity_id
_entity_poly.type
_entity_poly.pdbx_seq_one_letter_code
_entity_poly.pdbx_strand_id
1 'polypeptide(L)'
;TKNAGFACFGSLTELMSDAKHMDNKSLCKIVQMRIEGLSLLRETLGDKNIDLQWKGGYELFFEKDPKALNQIDHFNDLLKPLFKKKVFHCNNGKIKQFGFAEDRVKHIVENPFEGQIDTGMMIRSLRSKVNQMDISFFSNLTLTGFETHENKNHLSLILKNQDLNLKCEKLAICNNAFATQIFSSLDISPGRGLIILTEPISNLKLDGTFHYQEGYYYFRNIKNRILLGGGRSVDFKTENTSSFGINPKIKSQLIDDLQNFIHPKQKVSLSMEWSGIMAFGKDKIPLIKKYQNNIVLGVKLGGMGVAIGSQVGKKLAILLTD
;
A
#
# COMPACT_ATOMS: atom_id res chain seq x y z
N THR A 1 -9.71 0.37 -8.37
CA THR A 1 -8.72 0.87 -7.41
C THR A 1 -7.45 1.34 -8.12
N LYS A 2 -6.69 2.23 -7.49
CA LYS A 2 -5.41 2.75 -8.00
C LYS A 2 -4.19 2.11 -7.31
N ASN A 3 -4.42 1.14 -6.42
CA ASN A 3 -3.37 0.44 -5.67
C ASN A 3 -2.59 -0.54 -6.55
N ALA A 4 -1.28 -0.69 -6.29
CA ALA A 4 -0.38 -1.55 -7.06
C ALA A 4 -0.57 -3.07 -6.77
N GLY A 5 -1.22 -3.45 -5.68
CA GLY A 5 -1.57 -4.83 -5.36
C GLY A 5 -0.47 -5.66 -4.72
N PHE A 6 0.36 -5.04 -3.89
CA PHE A 6 1.37 -5.73 -3.11
C PHE A 6 0.75 -6.32 -1.83
N ALA A 7 0.88 -7.61 -1.65
CA ALA A 7 0.58 -8.32 -0.41
C ALA A 7 1.88 -8.47 0.38
N CYS A 8 2.31 -7.38 1.01
CA CYS A 8 3.62 -7.25 1.65
C CYS A 8 3.51 -6.67 3.06
N PHE A 9 4.56 -6.84 3.84
CA PHE A 9 4.66 -6.28 5.19
C PHE A 9 5.86 -5.34 5.38
N GLY A 10 6.69 -5.17 4.39
CA GLY A 10 7.85 -4.26 4.34
C GLY A 10 9.14 -4.97 3.94
N SER A 11 9.91 -4.34 3.05
CA SER A 11 11.24 -4.80 2.66
C SER A 11 12.25 -4.60 3.80
N LEU A 12 13.44 -5.16 3.68
CA LEU A 12 14.49 -5.06 4.70
C LEU A 12 14.82 -3.58 5.00
N THR A 13 15.07 -2.76 3.97
CA THR A 13 15.43 -1.36 4.20
C THR A 13 14.26 -0.49 4.64
N GLU A 14 13.02 -0.82 4.27
CA GLU A 14 11.82 -0.16 4.84
C GLU A 14 11.74 -0.40 6.34
N LEU A 15 11.93 -1.67 6.80
CA LEU A 15 11.91 -1.99 8.24
C LEU A 15 13.10 -1.36 8.97
N MET A 16 14.27 -1.30 8.35
CA MET A 16 15.43 -0.57 8.89
C MET A 16 15.13 0.93 9.04
N SER A 17 14.47 1.53 8.09
CA SER A 17 14.05 2.93 8.15
C SER A 17 13.02 3.16 9.26
N ASP A 18 12.05 2.25 9.41
CA ASP A 18 11.05 2.29 10.48
C ASP A 18 11.69 2.17 11.87
N ALA A 19 12.68 1.29 12.03
CA ALA A 19 13.41 1.08 13.28
C ALA A 19 14.20 2.31 13.76
N LYS A 20 14.48 3.29 12.89
CA LYS A 20 15.08 4.57 13.30
C LYS A 20 14.10 5.46 14.08
N HIS A 21 12.80 5.23 13.96
CA HIS A 21 11.75 6.08 14.49
C HIS A 21 10.84 5.40 15.51
N MET A 22 11.04 4.10 15.75
CA MET A 22 10.26 3.33 16.72
C MET A 22 11.09 2.20 17.33
N ASP A 23 10.70 1.71 18.51
CA ASP A 23 11.33 0.56 19.13
C ASP A 23 10.98 -0.77 18.44
N ASN A 24 11.75 -1.81 18.71
CA ASN A 24 11.58 -3.15 18.15
C ASN A 24 10.18 -3.74 18.43
N LYS A 25 9.60 -3.47 19.59
CA LYS A 25 8.27 -3.96 19.96
C LYS A 25 7.17 -3.32 19.10
N SER A 26 7.28 -2.02 18.88
CA SER A 26 6.36 -1.27 18.02
C SER A 26 6.51 -1.69 16.56
N LEU A 27 7.73 -1.91 16.09
CA LEU A 27 8.01 -2.43 14.75
C LEU A 27 7.37 -3.81 14.54
N CYS A 28 7.57 -4.76 15.47
CA CYS A 28 6.94 -6.07 15.41
C CYS A 28 5.41 -5.99 15.41
N LYS A 29 4.81 -5.09 16.19
CA LYS A 29 3.36 -4.89 16.21
C LYS A 29 2.83 -4.41 14.86
N ILE A 30 3.53 -3.52 14.17
CA ILE A 30 3.13 -3.06 12.82
C ILE A 30 3.22 -4.21 11.84
N VAL A 31 4.31 -4.96 11.83
CA VAL A 31 4.47 -6.14 10.96
C VAL A 31 3.37 -7.17 11.24
N GLN A 32 3.12 -7.48 12.53
CA GLN A 32 2.03 -8.38 12.93
C GLN A 32 0.67 -7.89 12.42
N MET A 33 0.36 -6.60 12.57
CA MET A 33 -0.89 -6.01 12.09
C MET A 33 -1.04 -6.17 10.57
N ARG A 34 0.04 -6.02 9.80
CA ARG A 34 0.06 -6.22 8.35
C ARG A 34 -0.22 -7.69 7.98
N ILE A 35 0.42 -8.64 8.67
CA ILE A 35 0.21 -10.09 8.49
C ILE A 35 -1.24 -10.47 8.82
N GLU A 36 -1.74 -10.06 9.98
CA GLU A 36 -3.10 -10.35 10.44
C GLU A 36 -4.15 -9.73 9.51
N GLY A 37 -3.90 -8.52 9.02
CA GLY A 37 -4.80 -7.85 8.09
C GLY A 37 -4.87 -8.55 6.75
N LEU A 38 -3.74 -9.01 6.23
CA LEU A 38 -3.72 -9.81 5.01
C LEU A 38 -4.42 -11.16 5.22
N SER A 39 -4.22 -11.82 6.36
CA SER A 39 -4.92 -13.06 6.70
C SER A 39 -6.44 -12.85 6.76
N LEU A 40 -6.90 -11.79 7.43
CA LEU A 40 -8.31 -11.45 7.49
C LEU A 40 -8.91 -11.13 6.11
N LEU A 41 -8.17 -10.45 5.23
CA LEU A 41 -8.59 -10.20 3.85
C LEU A 41 -8.79 -11.52 3.09
N ARG A 42 -7.86 -12.45 3.22
CA ARG A 42 -7.91 -13.80 2.61
C ARG A 42 -9.08 -14.63 3.14
N GLU A 43 -9.26 -14.66 4.44
CA GLU A 43 -10.39 -15.34 5.11
C GLU A 43 -11.73 -14.76 4.66
N THR A 44 -11.79 -13.43 4.48
CA THR A 44 -13.03 -12.71 4.12
C THR A 44 -13.41 -12.93 2.67
N LEU A 45 -12.45 -12.89 1.74
CA LEU A 45 -12.72 -12.89 0.30
C LEU A 45 -12.31 -14.18 -0.41
N GLY A 46 -11.33 -14.93 0.13
CA GLY A 46 -10.71 -16.09 -0.49
C GLY A 46 -9.60 -15.73 -1.49
N ASP A 47 -8.52 -16.48 -1.47
CA ASP A 47 -7.31 -16.24 -2.28
C ASP A 47 -7.61 -16.17 -3.79
N LYS A 48 -8.47 -17.06 -4.28
CA LYS A 48 -8.88 -17.11 -5.69
C LYS A 48 -9.62 -15.84 -6.13
N ASN A 49 -10.44 -15.27 -5.27
CA ASN A 49 -11.28 -14.11 -5.59
C ASN A 49 -10.50 -12.78 -5.56
N ILE A 50 -9.27 -12.80 -5.06
CA ILE A 50 -8.34 -11.67 -5.08
C ILE A 50 -7.11 -11.94 -5.94
N ASP A 51 -7.06 -13.09 -6.62
CA ASP A 51 -5.90 -13.58 -7.39
C ASP A 51 -4.60 -13.46 -6.60
N LEU A 52 -4.61 -13.99 -5.36
CA LEU A 52 -3.42 -13.97 -4.52
C LEU A 52 -2.36 -14.94 -5.03
N GLN A 53 -1.17 -14.43 -5.30
CA GLN A 53 -0.03 -15.18 -5.80
C GLN A 53 1.18 -14.95 -4.89
N TRP A 54 1.60 -16.03 -4.18
CA TRP A 54 2.80 -16.03 -3.32
C TRP A 54 4.05 -16.25 -4.16
N LYS A 55 4.59 -15.17 -4.74
CA LYS A 55 5.75 -15.22 -5.64
C LYS A 55 7.02 -14.64 -5.03
N GLY A 56 6.94 -14.25 -3.78
CA GLY A 56 8.02 -13.60 -3.06
C GLY A 56 8.10 -12.10 -3.30
N GLY A 57 8.75 -11.43 -2.35
CA GLY A 57 9.18 -10.04 -2.42
C GLY A 57 10.70 -9.99 -2.60
N TYR A 58 11.17 -9.05 -3.39
CA TYR A 58 12.58 -8.93 -3.76
C TYR A 58 13.01 -7.48 -3.63
N GLU A 59 14.03 -7.21 -2.82
CA GLU A 59 14.60 -5.87 -2.72
C GLU A 59 15.93 -5.79 -3.46
N LEU A 60 16.05 -4.81 -4.36
CA LEU A 60 17.20 -4.62 -5.22
C LEU A 60 18.20 -3.63 -4.63
N PHE A 61 19.50 -3.97 -4.69
CA PHE A 61 20.59 -3.12 -4.25
C PHE A 61 21.57 -2.88 -5.41
N PHE A 62 22.02 -1.64 -5.52
CA PHE A 62 22.89 -1.16 -6.61
C PHE A 62 24.35 -0.98 -6.18
N GLU A 63 24.60 -0.95 -4.87
CA GLU A 63 25.94 -0.84 -4.27
C GLU A 63 26.60 -2.22 -4.19
N LYS A 64 27.95 -2.27 -4.26
CA LYS A 64 28.70 -3.51 -4.10
C LYS A 64 28.60 -4.08 -2.69
N ASP A 65 28.70 -3.20 -1.68
CA ASP A 65 28.71 -3.57 -0.27
C ASP A 65 27.65 -2.76 0.50
N PRO A 66 26.35 -3.02 0.28
CA PRO A 66 25.30 -2.28 0.97
C PRO A 66 25.24 -2.69 2.44
N LYS A 67 25.35 -1.69 3.33
CA LYS A 67 25.30 -1.89 4.81
C LYS A 67 24.03 -2.63 5.27
N ALA A 68 22.97 -2.56 4.48
CA ALA A 68 21.71 -3.25 4.78
C ALA A 68 21.87 -4.77 4.84
N LEU A 69 22.76 -5.38 4.05
CA LEU A 69 22.97 -6.83 4.06
C LEU A 69 23.46 -7.33 5.42
N ASN A 70 24.24 -6.51 6.15
CA ASN A 70 24.72 -6.84 7.50
C ASN A 70 23.59 -6.85 8.55
N GLN A 71 22.40 -6.36 8.21
CA GLN A 71 21.24 -6.32 9.09
C GLN A 71 20.28 -7.51 8.88
N ILE A 72 20.51 -8.35 7.88
CA ILE A 72 19.62 -9.47 7.54
C ILE A 72 19.40 -10.38 8.75
N ASP A 73 20.46 -10.81 9.44
CA ASP A 73 20.33 -11.72 10.57
C ASP A 73 19.63 -11.03 11.75
N HIS A 74 19.93 -9.76 12.02
CA HIS A 74 19.24 -8.99 13.06
C HIS A 74 17.72 -8.93 12.82
N PHE A 75 17.28 -8.59 11.62
CA PHE A 75 15.85 -8.51 11.29
C PHE A 75 15.20 -9.89 11.22
N ASN A 76 15.92 -10.92 10.81
CA ASN A 76 15.44 -12.30 10.87
C ASN A 76 15.19 -12.73 12.32
N ASP A 77 16.09 -12.43 13.24
CA ASP A 77 15.92 -12.76 14.67
C ASP A 77 14.76 -11.96 15.29
N LEU A 78 14.67 -10.68 14.96
CA LEU A 78 13.58 -9.81 15.41
C LEU A 78 12.21 -10.32 14.96
N LEU A 79 12.09 -10.78 13.73
CA LEU A 79 10.83 -11.25 13.13
C LEU A 79 10.55 -12.74 13.35
N LYS A 80 11.50 -13.51 13.89
CA LYS A 80 11.36 -14.95 14.15
C LYS A 80 10.10 -15.32 14.94
N PRO A 81 9.65 -14.56 15.97
CA PRO A 81 8.43 -14.88 16.69
C PRO A 81 7.17 -14.86 15.80
N LEU A 82 7.16 -14.03 14.75
CA LEU A 82 6.03 -13.86 13.84
C LEU A 82 6.02 -14.91 12.72
N PHE A 83 7.18 -15.21 12.13
CA PHE A 83 7.28 -16.07 10.95
C PHE A 83 7.78 -17.48 11.22
N LYS A 84 8.44 -17.72 12.36
CA LYS A 84 9.07 -19.00 12.75
C LYS A 84 10.14 -19.50 11.76
N LYS A 85 10.50 -18.70 10.78
CA LYS A 85 11.50 -18.95 9.72
C LYS A 85 12.27 -17.66 9.43
N LYS A 86 13.41 -17.76 8.75
CA LYS A 86 14.12 -16.60 8.22
C LYS A 86 13.26 -15.92 7.16
N VAL A 87 13.12 -14.60 7.29
CA VAL A 87 12.31 -13.76 6.40
C VAL A 87 13.14 -13.25 5.24
N PHE A 88 14.35 -12.77 5.53
CA PHE A 88 15.23 -12.17 4.54
C PHE A 88 16.45 -13.02 4.29
N HIS A 89 16.80 -13.19 3.02
CA HIS A 89 18.05 -13.83 2.61
C HIS A 89 18.55 -13.28 1.28
N CYS A 90 19.86 -13.18 1.14
CA CYS A 90 20.48 -12.72 -0.09
C CYS A 90 20.38 -13.83 -1.15
N ASN A 91 19.85 -13.49 -2.35
CA ASN A 91 19.69 -14.42 -3.46
C ASN A 91 20.07 -13.77 -4.80
N ASN A 92 21.37 -13.58 -5.03
CA ASN A 92 21.87 -12.91 -6.23
C ASN A 92 21.65 -13.70 -7.53
N GLY A 93 21.40 -15.00 -7.46
CA GLY A 93 21.03 -15.81 -8.63
C GLY A 93 19.75 -15.32 -9.32
N LYS A 94 18.86 -14.65 -8.58
CA LYS A 94 17.64 -14.03 -9.08
C LYS A 94 17.88 -12.86 -10.04
N ILE A 95 19.03 -12.18 -9.97
CA ILE A 95 19.37 -11.07 -10.88
C ILE A 95 19.29 -11.54 -12.33
N LYS A 96 20.03 -12.60 -12.67
CA LYS A 96 20.02 -13.21 -14.01
C LYS A 96 18.68 -13.88 -14.33
N GLN A 97 18.07 -14.55 -13.36
CA GLN A 97 16.79 -15.23 -13.54
C GLN A 97 15.69 -14.28 -13.97
N PHE A 98 15.58 -13.11 -13.33
CA PHE A 98 14.59 -12.08 -13.67
C PHE A 98 14.98 -11.20 -14.86
N GLY A 99 16.25 -11.26 -15.31
CA GLY A 99 16.75 -10.55 -16.48
C GLY A 99 17.13 -9.11 -16.21
N PHE A 100 17.45 -8.77 -14.97
CA PHE A 100 17.96 -7.44 -14.59
C PHE A 100 19.34 -7.18 -15.19
N ALA A 101 19.73 -5.90 -15.30
CA ALA A 101 21.07 -5.49 -15.69
C ALA A 101 22.09 -5.84 -14.59
N GLU A 102 22.94 -6.85 -14.81
CA GLU A 102 23.91 -7.36 -13.84
C GLU A 102 25.03 -6.35 -13.51
N ASP A 103 25.30 -5.42 -14.43
CA ASP A 103 26.22 -4.30 -14.19
C ASP A 103 25.64 -3.23 -13.25
N ARG A 104 24.31 -3.17 -13.10
CA ARG A 104 23.59 -2.21 -12.26
C ARG A 104 23.13 -2.83 -10.95
N VAL A 105 22.34 -3.89 -11.00
CA VAL A 105 21.84 -4.58 -9.79
C VAL A 105 22.92 -5.49 -9.25
N LYS A 106 23.33 -5.29 -8.00
CA LYS A 106 24.45 -6.02 -7.36
C LYS A 106 23.97 -7.09 -6.39
N HIS A 107 22.88 -6.82 -5.67
CA HIS A 107 22.32 -7.79 -4.74
C HIS A 107 20.80 -7.79 -4.80
N ILE A 108 20.21 -8.92 -4.47
CA ILE A 108 18.79 -9.09 -4.22
C ILE A 108 18.61 -9.73 -2.84
N VAL A 109 17.80 -9.10 -1.99
CA VAL A 109 17.29 -9.70 -0.77
C VAL A 109 15.88 -10.21 -1.06
N GLU A 110 15.70 -11.51 -0.89
CA GLU A 110 14.43 -12.21 -1.10
C GLU A 110 13.67 -12.35 0.22
N ASN A 111 12.35 -12.18 0.15
CA ASN A 111 11.39 -12.43 1.21
C ASN A 111 10.28 -13.37 0.68
N PRO A 112 10.26 -14.67 1.07
CA PRO A 112 9.31 -15.63 0.55
C PRO A 112 7.88 -15.46 1.08
N PHE A 113 7.65 -14.58 2.06
CA PHE A 113 6.35 -14.35 2.70
C PHE A 113 5.55 -13.21 2.09
N GLU A 114 5.99 -12.67 0.97
CA GLU A 114 5.29 -11.63 0.23
C GLU A 114 4.72 -12.16 -1.09
N GLY A 115 3.73 -11.44 -1.60
CA GLY A 115 3.05 -11.80 -2.83
C GLY A 115 2.32 -10.62 -3.44
N GLN A 116 1.45 -10.93 -4.38
CA GLN A 116 0.66 -9.94 -5.10
C GLN A 116 -0.79 -10.36 -5.22
N ILE A 117 -1.68 -9.36 -5.37
CA ILE A 117 -3.11 -9.57 -5.60
C ILE A 117 -3.58 -8.77 -6.82
N ASP A 118 -4.71 -9.16 -7.41
CA ASP A 118 -5.47 -8.29 -8.32
C ASP A 118 -6.41 -7.41 -7.50
N THR A 119 -6.06 -6.12 -7.39
CA THR A 119 -6.85 -5.15 -6.62
C THR A 119 -8.22 -4.85 -7.23
N GLY A 120 -8.38 -5.04 -8.53
CA GLY A 120 -9.67 -4.94 -9.22
C GLY A 120 -10.59 -6.09 -8.82
N MET A 121 -10.06 -7.33 -8.81
CA MET A 121 -10.79 -8.50 -8.31
C MET A 121 -11.13 -8.35 -6.83
N MET A 122 -10.18 -7.89 -6.01
CA MET A 122 -10.40 -7.63 -4.59
C MET A 122 -11.61 -6.70 -4.35
N ILE A 123 -11.67 -5.55 -5.03
CA ILE A 123 -12.79 -4.61 -4.85
C ILE A 123 -14.11 -5.17 -5.38
N ARG A 124 -14.09 -5.90 -6.52
CA ARG A 124 -15.30 -6.57 -7.02
C ARG A 124 -15.84 -7.59 -6.01
N SER A 125 -14.97 -8.42 -5.46
CA SER A 125 -15.33 -9.45 -4.47
C SER A 125 -15.84 -8.84 -3.17
N LEU A 126 -15.20 -7.76 -2.70
CA LEU A 126 -15.65 -7.03 -1.52
C LEU A 126 -17.04 -6.41 -1.73
N ARG A 127 -17.27 -5.76 -2.88
CA ARG A 127 -18.59 -5.18 -3.22
C ARG A 127 -19.67 -6.26 -3.34
N SER A 128 -19.36 -7.39 -3.96
CA SER A 128 -20.29 -8.53 -4.04
C SER A 128 -20.68 -9.01 -2.64
N LYS A 129 -19.69 -9.15 -1.73
CA LYS A 129 -19.95 -9.56 -0.35
C LYS A 129 -20.82 -8.54 0.41
N VAL A 130 -20.52 -7.26 0.28
CA VAL A 130 -21.31 -6.17 0.89
C VAL A 130 -22.75 -6.21 0.40
N ASN A 131 -22.97 -6.37 -0.91
CA ASN A 131 -24.32 -6.49 -1.48
C ASN A 131 -25.08 -7.73 -0.96
N GLN A 132 -24.39 -8.87 -0.74
CA GLN A 132 -25.00 -10.09 -0.17
C GLN A 132 -25.39 -9.92 1.30
N MET A 133 -24.91 -8.90 1.98
CA MET A 133 -25.23 -8.57 3.38
C MET A 133 -26.28 -7.45 3.48
N ASP A 134 -26.98 -7.13 2.39
CA ASP A 134 -27.97 -6.04 2.30
C ASP A 134 -27.43 -4.66 2.72
N ILE A 135 -26.12 -4.44 2.58
CA ILE A 135 -25.48 -3.16 2.87
C ILE A 135 -25.53 -2.31 1.59
N SER A 136 -26.22 -1.17 1.67
CA SER A 136 -26.31 -0.23 0.55
C SER A 136 -24.97 0.42 0.23
N PHE A 137 -24.64 0.49 -1.06
CA PHE A 137 -23.43 1.13 -1.54
C PHE A 137 -23.80 2.30 -2.47
N PHE A 138 -23.40 3.51 -2.06
CA PHE A 138 -23.61 4.73 -2.83
C PHE A 138 -22.27 5.20 -3.43
N SER A 139 -22.30 5.61 -4.70
CA SER A 139 -21.17 6.23 -5.39
C SER A 139 -21.51 7.66 -5.79
N ASN A 140 -20.47 8.45 -6.12
CA ASN A 140 -20.59 9.86 -6.48
C ASN A 140 -21.16 10.77 -5.38
N LEU A 141 -21.08 10.32 -4.12
CA LEU A 141 -21.40 11.12 -2.94
C LEU A 141 -20.10 11.58 -2.29
N THR A 142 -19.90 12.88 -2.14
CA THR A 142 -18.74 13.45 -1.45
C THR A 142 -19.20 14.06 -0.14
N LEU A 143 -18.80 13.42 0.96
CA LEU A 143 -19.00 13.96 2.31
C LEU A 143 -18.06 15.14 2.53
N THR A 144 -18.59 16.31 2.88
CA THR A 144 -17.82 17.51 3.21
C THR A 144 -17.84 17.86 4.70
N GLY A 145 -18.81 17.30 5.44
CA GLY A 145 -18.97 17.51 6.88
C GLY A 145 -20.13 16.74 7.43
N PHE A 146 -20.40 16.96 8.70
CA PHE A 146 -21.56 16.41 9.41
C PHE A 146 -21.99 17.35 10.53
N GLU A 147 -23.24 17.27 10.90
CA GLU A 147 -23.82 17.96 12.08
C GLU A 147 -24.21 16.94 13.13
N THR A 148 -23.84 17.23 14.39
CA THR A 148 -24.27 16.46 15.56
C THR A 148 -25.46 17.16 16.21
N HIS A 149 -26.49 16.41 16.51
CA HIS A 149 -27.69 16.94 17.22
C HIS A 149 -27.70 16.39 18.65
N GLU A 150 -27.41 17.23 19.65
CA GLU A 150 -27.26 16.85 21.06
C GLU A 150 -28.44 16.08 21.61
N ASN A 151 -29.68 16.36 21.14
CA ASN A 151 -30.92 15.74 21.61
C ASN A 151 -31.44 14.62 20.65
N LYS A 152 -30.65 14.20 19.67
CA LYS A 152 -31.03 13.20 18.67
C LYS A 152 -29.94 12.18 18.51
N ASN A 153 -30.29 10.91 18.51
CA ASN A 153 -29.34 9.80 18.31
C ASN A 153 -28.88 9.65 16.84
N HIS A 154 -28.77 10.77 16.09
CA HIS A 154 -28.31 10.71 14.70
C HIS A 154 -27.43 11.90 14.31
N LEU A 155 -26.64 11.66 13.28
CA LEU A 155 -25.81 12.64 12.57
C LEU A 155 -26.48 13.00 11.25
N SER A 156 -26.45 14.26 10.86
CA SER A 156 -26.81 14.71 9.52
C SER A 156 -25.54 14.85 8.68
N LEU A 157 -25.49 14.20 7.51
CA LEU A 157 -24.32 14.22 6.63
C LEU A 157 -24.43 15.37 5.62
N ILE A 158 -23.38 16.18 5.50
CA ILE A 158 -23.30 17.30 4.56
C ILE A 158 -22.59 16.82 3.30
N LEU A 159 -23.32 16.83 2.19
CA LEU A 159 -22.81 16.36 0.89
C LEU A 159 -22.52 17.56 -0.04
N LYS A 160 -21.45 17.41 -0.82
CA LYS A 160 -21.07 18.44 -1.80
C LYS A 160 -22.08 18.49 -2.96
N ASN A 161 -22.64 19.68 -3.19
CA ASN A 161 -23.54 19.97 -4.34
C ASN A 161 -24.75 19.02 -4.46
N GLN A 162 -25.32 18.57 -3.34
CA GLN A 162 -26.49 17.69 -3.33
C GLN A 162 -27.44 18.05 -2.21
N ASP A 163 -28.73 18.16 -2.52
CA ASP A 163 -29.83 18.37 -1.59
C ASP A 163 -30.33 17.03 -0.97
N LEU A 164 -29.42 16.09 -0.78
CA LEU A 164 -29.76 14.80 -0.20
C LEU A 164 -29.55 14.84 1.31
N ASN A 165 -30.60 14.66 2.08
CA ASN A 165 -30.53 14.61 3.54
C ASN A 165 -30.28 13.18 4.00
N LEU A 166 -29.02 12.83 4.20
CA LEU A 166 -28.62 11.53 4.76
C LEU A 166 -28.40 11.66 6.27
N LYS A 167 -28.98 10.72 7.01
CA LYS A 167 -28.81 10.61 8.45
C LYS A 167 -28.25 9.24 8.82
N CYS A 168 -27.42 9.18 9.85
CA CYS A 168 -26.92 7.92 10.41
C CYS A 168 -26.75 8.04 11.92
N GLU A 169 -26.84 6.95 12.63
CA GLU A 169 -26.57 6.89 14.07
C GLU A 169 -25.06 6.89 14.34
N LYS A 170 -24.29 6.20 13.51
CA LYS A 170 -22.84 6.03 13.67
C LYS A 170 -22.14 6.28 12.34
N LEU A 171 -20.94 6.86 12.39
CA LEU A 171 -20.16 7.24 11.22
C LEU A 171 -18.71 6.74 11.34
N ALA A 172 -18.26 5.96 10.36
CA ALA A 172 -16.85 5.58 10.21
C ALA A 172 -16.21 6.32 9.03
N ILE A 173 -15.19 7.11 9.30
CA ILE A 173 -14.42 7.84 8.29
C ILE A 173 -13.21 7.02 7.88
N CYS A 174 -13.22 6.52 6.63
CA CYS A 174 -12.20 5.63 6.06
C CYS A 174 -11.60 6.15 4.75
N ASN A 175 -11.75 7.44 4.47
CA ASN A 175 -11.33 8.08 3.21
C ASN A 175 -9.83 8.44 3.17
N ASN A 176 -9.03 7.90 4.08
CA ASN A 176 -7.57 7.97 4.14
C ASN A 176 -7.04 9.43 4.10
N ALA A 177 -6.26 9.81 3.08
CA ALA A 177 -5.70 11.17 2.95
C ALA A 177 -6.76 12.27 2.87
N PHE A 178 -7.94 11.95 2.35
CA PHE A 178 -9.04 12.92 2.20
C PHE A 178 -9.76 13.23 3.51
N ALA A 179 -9.43 12.53 4.61
CA ALA A 179 -9.96 12.84 5.93
C ALA A 179 -9.59 14.26 6.40
N THR A 180 -8.48 14.81 5.93
CA THR A 180 -8.06 16.19 6.22
C THR A 180 -9.02 17.25 5.68
N GLN A 181 -9.87 16.92 4.71
CA GLN A 181 -10.92 17.80 4.20
C GLN A 181 -12.07 18.00 5.20
N ILE A 182 -12.25 17.03 6.10
CA ILE A 182 -13.27 17.08 7.17
C ILE A 182 -12.62 17.44 8.50
N PHE A 183 -11.39 16.96 8.76
CA PHE A 183 -10.67 17.12 10.02
C PHE A 183 -9.28 17.71 9.75
N SER A 184 -9.18 19.04 9.71
CA SER A 184 -7.94 19.77 9.37
C SER A 184 -6.80 19.58 10.38
N SER A 185 -7.10 19.18 11.62
CA SER A 185 -6.11 19.00 12.70
C SER A 185 -5.45 17.60 12.74
N LEU A 186 -5.82 16.71 11.82
CA LEU A 186 -5.21 15.37 11.79
C LEU A 186 -3.75 15.41 11.33
N ASP A 187 -2.88 14.66 12.01
CA ASP A 187 -1.49 14.41 11.55
C ASP A 187 -1.50 13.49 10.33
N ILE A 188 -1.95 14.04 9.20
CA ILE A 188 -2.00 13.36 7.91
C ILE A 188 -1.42 14.29 6.85
N SER A 189 -0.39 13.80 6.17
CA SER A 189 0.18 14.43 4.99
C SER A 189 -0.20 13.62 3.76
N PRO A 190 -0.93 14.19 2.80
CA PRO A 190 -1.24 13.50 1.55
C PRO A 190 0.04 13.32 0.74
N GLY A 191 0.17 12.19 0.06
CA GLY A 191 1.29 11.93 -0.82
C GLY A 191 0.83 11.27 -2.11
N ARG A 192 1.08 11.94 -3.24
CA ARG A 192 0.77 11.41 -4.54
C ARG A 192 1.85 10.42 -4.98
N GLY A 193 1.46 9.24 -5.46
CA GLY A 193 2.34 8.26 -6.08
C GLY A 193 1.94 8.06 -7.54
N LEU A 194 2.93 7.97 -8.42
CA LEU A 194 2.75 7.68 -9.84
C LEU A 194 2.94 6.18 -10.09
N ILE A 195 2.15 5.65 -11.02
CA ILE A 195 2.31 4.30 -11.56
C ILE A 195 2.28 4.37 -13.08
N ILE A 196 3.16 3.63 -13.72
CA ILE A 196 3.18 3.34 -15.15
C ILE A 196 2.98 1.83 -15.38
N LEU A 197 2.30 1.48 -16.45
CA LEU A 197 2.08 0.10 -16.89
C LEU A 197 2.55 -0.03 -18.34
N THR A 198 3.36 -1.03 -18.60
CA THR A 198 3.87 -1.27 -19.96
C THR A 198 2.83 -1.93 -20.86
N GLU A 199 3.03 -1.86 -22.18
CA GLU A 199 2.44 -2.80 -23.10
C GLU A 199 2.89 -4.24 -22.82
N PRO A 200 2.21 -5.28 -23.34
CA PRO A 200 2.63 -6.66 -23.19
C PRO A 200 4.06 -6.90 -23.66
N ILE A 201 4.84 -7.59 -22.85
CA ILE A 201 6.24 -7.95 -23.15
C ILE A 201 6.32 -9.44 -23.39
N SER A 202 6.85 -9.82 -24.55
CA SER A 202 7.08 -11.23 -24.88
C SER A 202 8.18 -11.82 -24.01
N ASN A 203 7.92 -13.01 -23.46
CA ASN A 203 8.89 -13.75 -22.61
C ASN A 203 9.38 -12.95 -21.38
N LEU A 204 8.50 -12.15 -20.78
CA LEU A 204 8.80 -11.43 -19.54
C LEU A 204 9.23 -12.43 -18.45
N LYS A 205 10.42 -12.22 -17.87
CA LYS A 205 11.00 -13.09 -16.85
C LYS A 205 10.65 -12.66 -15.42
N LEU A 206 10.12 -11.46 -15.24
CA LEU A 206 9.74 -10.95 -13.92
C LEU A 206 8.57 -11.74 -13.35
N ASP A 207 8.74 -12.26 -12.13
CA ASP A 207 7.71 -13.00 -11.43
C ASP A 207 7.85 -12.77 -9.93
N GLY A 208 7.04 -11.86 -9.37
CA GLY A 208 7.09 -11.43 -7.97
C GLY A 208 6.89 -9.95 -7.79
N THR A 209 7.10 -9.51 -6.55
CA THR A 209 7.04 -8.11 -6.15
C THR A 209 8.45 -7.60 -5.85
N PHE A 210 8.76 -6.40 -6.33
CA PHE A 210 10.11 -5.86 -6.28
C PHE A 210 10.09 -4.47 -5.65
N HIS A 211 11.11 -4.17 -4.83
CA HIS A 211 11.31 -2.89 -4.16
C HIS A 211 12.75 -2.41 -4.33
N TYR A 212 12.97 -1.10 -4.25
CA TYR A 212 14.29 -0.51 -4.11
C TYR A 212 14.21 0.88 -3.48
N GLN A 213 15.34 1.39 -2.98
CA GLN A 213 15.44 2.67 -2.29
C GLN A 213 14.42 2.82 -1.15
N GLU A 214 14.50 1.95 -0.15
CA GLU A 214 13.63 1.97 1.04
C GLU A 214 12.13 1.92 0.69
N GLY A 215 11.75 1.19 -0.40
CA GLY A 215 10.37 1.06 -0.84
C GLY A 215 9.79 2.30 -1.56
N TYR A 216 10.60 3.36 -1.79
CA TYR A 216 10.16 4.49 -2.61
C TYR A 216 9.84 4.13 -4.03
N TYR A 217 10.41 3.06 -4.54
CA TYR A 217 10.11 2.47 -5.83
C TYR A 217 9.69 1.03 -5.67
N TYR A 218 8.70 0.65 -6.45
CA TYR A 218 8.17 -0.71 -6.43
C TYR A 218 7.67 -1.11 -7.81
N PHE A 219 7.87 -2.38 -8.17
CA PHE A 219 7.35 -2.91 -9.41
C PHE A 219 7.00 -4.39 -9.29
N ARG A 220 6.17 -4.87 -10.19
CA ARG A 220 5.78 -6.27 -10.30
C ARG A 220 5.32 -6.62 -11.70
N ASN A 221 5.19 -7.89 -11.99
CA ASN A 221 4.47 -8.32 -13.18
C ASN A 221 2.95 -8.30 -12.96
N ILE A 222 2.21 -7.91 -13.99
CA ILE A 222 0.79 -8.17 -14.16
C ILE A 222 0.64 -8.95 -15.44
N LYS A 223 0.47 -10.28 -15.34
CA LYS A 223 0.60 -11.19 -16.50
C LYS A 223 1.96 -10.94 -17.17
N ASN A 224 1.96 -10.54 -18.44
CA ASN A 224 3.13 -10.24 -19.24
C ASN A 224 3.44 -8.73 -19.35
N ARG A 225 3.00 -7.90 -18.41
CA ARG A 225 3.28 -6.46 -18.33
C ARG A 225 4.04 -6.13 -17.06
N ILE A 226 4.78 -5.03 -17.06
CA ILE A 226 5.43 -4.48 -15.87
C ILE A 226 4.58 -3.31 -15.36
N LEU A 227 4.14 -3.39 -14.11
CA LEU A 227 3.64 -2.27 -13.34
C LEU A 227 4.81 -1.73 -12.53
N LEU A 228 5.17 -0.47 -12.73
CA LEU A 228 6.24 0.21 -11.99
C LEU A 228 5.69 1.51 -11.40
N GLY A 229 5.96 1.74 -10.13
CA GLY A 229 5.48 2.92 -9.44
C GLY A 229 6.45 3.45 -8.39
N GLY A 230 6.08 4.59 -7.81
CA GLY A 230 6.87 5.25 -6.77
C GLY A 230 7.56 6.52 -7.25
N GLY A 231 8.83 6.71 -6.86
CA GLY A 231 9.64 7.86 -7.25
C GLY A 231 9.29 9.18 -6.58
N ARG A 232 8.41 9.18 -5.55
CA ARG A 232 8.03 10.39 -4.83
C ARG A 232 9.23 11.13 -4.24
N SER A 233 10.33 10.40 -3.91
CA SER A 233 11.58 10.97 -3.41
C SER A 233 12.26 11.95 -4.37
N VAL A 234 11.97 11.89 -5.66
CA VAL A 234 12.49 12.82 -6.68
C VAL A 234 11.94 14.24 -6.53
N ASP A 235 10.70 14.36 -6.05
CA ASP A 235 10.02 15.66 -5.94
C ASP A 235 8.98 15.66 -4.81
N PHE A 236 9.42 15.46 -3.59
CA PHE A 236 8.53 15.43 -2.42
C PHE A 236 7.63 16.65 -2.29
N LYS A 237 8.16 17.83 -2.64
CA LYS A 237 7.42 19.10 -2.51
C LYS A 237 6.17 19.10 -3.38
N THR A 238 6.30 18.73 -4.64
CA THR A 238 5.18 18.66 -5.60
C THR A 238 4.24 17.49 -5.28
N GLU A 239 4.80 16.36 -4.79
CA GLU A 239 4.02 15.17 -4.49
C GLU A 239 3.33 15.20 -3.12
N ASN A 240 3.55 16.23 -2.30
CA ASN A 240 2.79 16.45 -1.06
C ASN A 240 1.45 17.12 -1.36
N THR A 241 0.54 16.40 -1.98
CA THR A 241 -0.74 16.91 -2.50
C THR A 241 -1.84 15.83 -2.46
N SER A 242 -3.09 16.27 -2.30
CA SER A 242 -4.29 15.44 -2.48
C SER A 242 -4.87 15.52 -3.91
N SER A 243 -4.25 16.27 -4.81
CA SER A 243 -4.69 16.39 -6.20
C SER A 243 -4.07 15.29 -7.07
N PHE A 244 -4.90 14.69 -7.92
CA PHE A 244 -4.41 13.74 -8.92
C PHE A 244 -3.63 14.49 -10.02
N GLY A 245 -2.70 13.78 -10.65
CA GLY A 245 -1.90 14.31 -11.75
C GLY A 245 -0.66 13.48 -11.99
N ILE A 246 0.01 13.73 -13.10
CA ILE A 246 1.25 13.07 -13.49
C ILE A 246 2.41 14.03 -13.35
N ASN A 247 3.42 13.67 -12.56
CA ASN A 247 4.65 14.43 -12.45
C ASN A 247 5.63 13.98 -13.56
N PRO A 248 5.98 14.85 -14.51
CA PRO A 248 6.82 14.45 -15.64
C PRO A 248 8.25 14.08 -15.23
N LYS A 249 8.80 14.64 -14.15
CA LYS A 249 10.13 14.28 -13.63
C LYS A 249 10.14 12.85 -13.12
N ILE A 250 9.11 12.49 -12.31
CA ILE A 250 8.97 11.12 -11.77
C ILE A 250 8.70 10.15 -12.91
N LYS A 251 7.85 10.52 -13.88
CA LYS A 251 7.59 9.68 -15.05
C LYS A 251 8.87 9.38 -15.84
N SER A 252 9.70 10.40 -16.10
CA SER A 252 10.98 10.22 -16.78
C SER A 252 11.88 9.26 -16.00
N GLN A 253 12.02 9.43 -14.68
CA GLN A 253 12.83 8.55 -13.84
C GLN A 253 12.33 7.09 -13.89
N LEU A 254 11.01 6.87 -13.81
CA LEU A 254 10.46 5.51 -13.90
C LEU A 254 10.74 4.85 -15.27
N ILE A 255 10.68 5.62 -16.36
CA ILE A 255 11.01 5.13 -17.69
C ILE A 255 12.51 4.82 -17.80
N ASP A 256 13.37 5.67 -17.24
CA ASP A 256 14.81 5.45 -17.22
C ASP A 256 15.16 4.19 -16.41
N ASP A 257 14.56 4.00 -15.26
CA ASP A 257 14.76 2.80 -14.42
C ASP A 257 14.29 1.53 -15.14
N LEU A 258 13.14 1.60 -15.81
CA LEU A 258 12.61 0.51 -16.61
C LEU A 258 13.59 0.07 -17.70
N GLN A 259 14.20 1.01 -18.40
CA GLN A 259 15.11 0.75 -19.53
C GLN A 259 16.54 0.43 -19.09
N ASN A 260 17.02 1.02 -17.99
CA ASN A 260 18.41 0.89 -17.57
C ASN A 260 18.69 -0.40 -16.79
N PHE A 261 17.74 -0.89 -16.00
CA PHE A 261 18.02 -2.09 -15.18
C PHE A 261 16.86 -3.06 -15.00
N ILE A 262 15.60 -2.62 -15.06
CA ILE A 262 14.45 -3.51 -14.86
C ILE A 262 14.24 -4.39 -16.10
N HIS A 263 14.23 -3.80 -17.29
CA HIS A 263 14.07 -4.48 -18.57
C HIS A 263 15.00 -3.91 -19.65
N PRO A 264 16.33 -4.06 -19.49
CA PRO A 264 17.31 -3.34 -20.30
C PRO A 264 17.42 -3.82 -21.74
N LYS A 265 16.91 -5.01 -22.06
CA LYS A 265 17.15 -5.66 -23.39
C LYS A 265 16.27 -5.14 -24.51
N GLN A 266 15.14 -4.51 -24.18
CA GLN A 266 14.16 -4.07 -25.17
C GLN A 266 13.52 -2.76 -24.73
N LYS A 267 13.33 -1.85 -25.67
CA LYS A 267 12.53 -0.65 -25.45
C LYS A 267 11.05 -1.05 -25.28
N VAL A 268 10.43 -0.57 -24.22
CA VAL A 268 9.05 -0.91 -23.87
C VAL A 268 8.18 0.33 -23.98
N SER A 269 7.02 0.20 -24.62
CA SER A 269 6.00 1.23 -24.67
C SER A 269 5.10 1.18 -23.43
N LEU A 270 4.56 2.32 -23.04
CA LEU A 270 3.60 2.42 -21.95
C LEU A 270 2.18 2.26 -22.47
N SER A 271 1.39 1.47 -21.77
CA SER A 271 -0.03 1.26 -22.02
C SER A 271 -0.90 2.24 -21.24
N MET A 272 -0.54 2.46 -19.98
CA MET A 272 -1.32 3.25 -19.04
C MET A 272 -0.42 3.94 -18.02
N GLU A 273 -0.92 5.05 -17.49
CA GLU A 273 -0.34 5.72 -16.32
C GLU A 273 -1.45 6.30 -15.44
N TRP A 274 -1.23 6.33 -14.15
CA TRP A 274 -2.16 6.95 -13.20
C TRP A 274 -1.46 7.35 -11.92
N SER A 275 -2.11 8.21 -11.15
CA SER A 275 -1.66 8.52 -9.79
C SER A 275 -2.66 8.07 -8.74
N GLY A 276 -2.15 7.77 -7.55
CA GLY A 276 -2.93 7.49 -6.34
C GLY A 276 -2.51 8.41 -5.20
N ILE A 277 -3.45 8.70 -4.28
CA ILE A 277 -3.16 9.53 -3.12
C ILE A 277 -3.06 8.63 -1.88
N MET A 278 -1.92 8.68 -1.23
CA MET A 278 -1.62 7.98 0.02
C MET A 278 -1.70 8.95 1.19
N ALA A 279 -1.82 8.42 2.41
CA ALA A 279 -1.81 9.19 3.64
C ALA A 279 -0.59 8.80 4.48
N PHE A 280 0.26 9.75 4.76
CA PHE A 280 1.43 9.63 5.62
C PHE A 280 1.23 10.47 6.89
N GLY A 281 2.13 10.35 7.85
CA GLY A 281 2.19 11.13 9.08
C GLY A 281 3.57 11.02 9.69
N LYS A 282 3.74 11.46 10.93
CA LYS A 282 5.02 11.40 11.66
C LYS A 282 5.52 9.97 11.85
N ASP A 283 4.59 9.01 11.93
CA ASP A 283 4.88 7.59 12.02
C ASP A 283 4.06 6.80 11.00
N LYS A 284 4.37 5.50 10.84
CA LYS A 284 3.66 4.59 9.94
C LYS A 284 2.49 3.84 10.61
N ILE A 285 2.11 4.23 11.82
CA ILE A 285 1.00 3.61 12.55
C ILE A 285 -0.32 4.17 12.02
N PRO A 286 -1.29 3.34 11.62
CA PRO A 286 -2.60 3.81 11.22
C PRO A 286 -3.29 4.58 12.34
N LEU A 287 -3.99 5.65 11.99
CA LEU A 287 -4.80 6.40 12.94
C LEU A 287 -6.17 5.72 13.09
N ILE A 288 -6.36 5.02 14.21
CA ILE A 288 -7.62 4.32 14.55
C ILE A 288 -8.08 4.86 15.89
N LYS A 289 -9.15 5.64 15.90
CA LYS A 289 -9.66 6.25 17.16
C LYS A 289 -11.14 6.62 17.10
N LYS A 290 -11.78 6.71 18.28
CA LYS A 290 -13.03 7.47 18.45
C LYS A 290 -12.71 8.97 18.31
N TYR A 291 -13.50 9.67 17.50
CA TYR A 291 -13.50 11.13 17.43
C TYR A 291 -14.56 11.70 18.37
N GLN A 292 -15.74 11.09 18.35
CA GLN A 292 -16.87 11.30 19.27
C GLN A 292 -17.49 9.92 19.56
N ASN A 293 -18.46 9.85 20.44
CA ASN A 293 -19.09 8.57 20.84
C ASN A 293 -19.61 7.75 19.64
N ASN A 294 -20.09 8.42 18.61
CA ASN A 294 -20.69 7.81 17.43
C ASN A 294 -19.86 8.03 16.13
N ILE A 295 -18.66 8.58 16.23
CA ILE A 295 -17.78 8.83 15.08
C ILE A 295 -16.40 8.21 15.30
N VAL A 296 -15.97 7.38 14.37
CA VAL A 296 -14.65 6.75 14.40
C VAL A 296 -13.85 7.06 13.13
N LEU A 297 -12.53 7.07 13.27
CA LEU A 297 -11.58 7.32 12.20
C LEU A 297 -10.68 6.10 11.99
N GLY A 298 -10.54 5.66 10.73
CA GLY A 298 -9.59 4.64 10.31
C GLY A 298 -8.85 5.08 9.06
N VAL A 299 -7.74 5.81 9.24
CA VAL A 299 -7.02 6.52 8.17
C VAL A 299 -5.50 6.44 8.39
N LYS A 300 -4.70 7.06 7.54
CA LYS A 300 -3.23 7.07 7.60
C LYS A 300 -2.64 5.66 7.40
N LEU A 301 -2.96 5.03 6.26
CA LEU A 301 -2.54 3.65 5.96
C LEU A 301 -1.10 3.54 5.42
N GLY A 302 -0.39 4.66 5.18
CA GLY A 302 1.04 4.69 4.86
C GLY A 302 1.47 3.87 3.64
N GLY A 303 0.60 3.73 2.61
CA GLY A 303 0.88 2.88 1.45
C GLY A 303 0.57 1.38 1.64
N MET A 304 0.36 0.91 2.87
CA MET A 304 0.17 -0.51 3.22
C MET A 304 -1.31 -0.95 3.28
N GLY A 305 -2.21 -0.26 2.58
CA GLY A 305 -3.66 -0.46 2.68
C GLY A 305 -4.15 -1.88 2.35
N VAL A 306 -3.50 -2.61 1.44
CA VAL A 306 -3.82 -4.02 1.14
C VAL A 306 -3.61 -4.89 2.37
N ALA A 307 -2.47 -4.73 3.04
CA ALA A 307 -2.11 -5.54 4.19
C ALA A 307 -2.90 -5.20 5.46
N ILE A 308 -3.20 -3.90 5.70
CA ILE A 308 -3.76 -3.48 7.01
C ILE A 308 -5.24 -3.08 6.97
N GLY A 309 -5.82 -2.84 5.79
CA GLY A 309 -7.15 -2.25 5.65
C GLY A 309 -8.26 -3.05 6.34
N SER A 310 -8.22 -4.37 6.23
CA SER A 310 -9.18 -5.28 6.89
C SER A 310 -9.10 -5.22 8.42
N GLN A 311 -7.89 -5.16 8.99
CA GLN A 311 -7.70 -4.99 10.43
C GLN A 311 -8.18 -3.62 10.92
N VAL A 312 -7.94 -2.56 10.14
CA VAL A 312 -8.48 -1.23 10.43
C VAL A 312 -10.01 -1.28 10.47
N GLY A 313 -10.65 -1.86 9.45
CA GLY A 313 -12.10 -2.02 9.40
C GLY A 313 -12.65 -2.79 10.60
N LYS A 314 -12.03 -3.93 10.95
CA LYS A 314 -12.41 -4.73 12.14
C LYS A 314 -12.34 -3.91 13.44
N LYS A 315 -11.25 -3.16 13.65
CA LYS A 315 -11.08 -2.33 14.84
C LYS A 315 -12.09 -1.18 14.89
N LEU A 316 -12.43 -0.57 13.74
CA LEU A 316 -13.48 0.46 13.70
C LEU A 316 -14.85 -0.11 14.05
N ALA A 317 -15.19 -1.30 13.56
CA ALA A 317 -16.45 -1.95 13.91
C ALA A 317 -16.55 -2.17 15.42
N ILE A 318 -15.49 -2.66 16.08
CA ILE A 318 -15.45 -2.82 17.55
C ILE A 318 -15.65 -1.46 18.24
N LEU A 319 -14.92 -0.42 17.83
CA LEU A 319 -15.06 0.92 18.43
C LEU A 319 -16.44 1.55 18.26
N LEU A 320 -17.23 1.12 17.29
CA LEU A 320 -18.62 1.59 17.10
C LEU A 320 -19.64 0.76 17.89
N THR A 321 -19.30 -0.46 18.32
CA THR A 321 -20.19 -1.33 19.10
C THR A 321 -20.02 -1.18 20.61
N ASP A 322 -18.80 -0.79 21.04
CA ASP A 322 -18.47 -0.45 22.43
C ASP A 322 -18.93 1.00 22.78
#